data_09f0f4c1acab6909df67a678adda0686
#
_entry.id   09f0f4c1acab6909df67a678adda0686
#
_cell.length_a   1.000
_cell.length_b   1.000
_cell.length_c   1.000
_cell.angle_alpha   90.00
_cell.angle_beta   90.00
_cell.angle_gamma   90.00
#
_symmetry.space_group_name_H-M   'P 1'
#
loop_
_entity.id
_entity.type
_entity.pdbx_description
1 polymer ?
#
loop_
_entity_poly.entity_id
_entity_poly.type
_entity_poly.pdbx_seq_one_letter_code
_entity_poly.pdbx_strand_id
1 'polypeptide(L)'
;MWMQVLAAAGLPVIGEAFPGNWGESLRAANPHGFYESLLRHGVYWRTNPHPVTGEFILPEQVRRHAVKIFIPGVIRTDRVYLDRVLVSVRSWREYEASLLRLHALEDAYRARVAPGQAAPPRMPPALEWWDENFGLIRDLAVRRYACHVQAYDAALAEPATVVPRILAWLGEGGDVAAAIAAVRPEARTQRRSQAAGESAHGELPGHVVAVLDDFHAAIVAGEGLERGLMARMNAVQAELAPTLAEHRERAAAAAGSDREDEAEPDDGPSAVLRGEWA
;
A
#
# COMPACT_ATOMS: atom_id res chain seq x y z
N MET A 1 7.69 -1.29 -6.86
CA MET A 1 8.13 -0.37 -7.93
C MET A 1 8.61 0.97 -7.38
N TRP A 2 7.77 1.86 -6.79
CA TRP A 2 8.23 3.21 -6.40
C TRP A 2 9.39 3.22 -5.41
N MET A 3 9.43 2.34 -4.41
CA MET A 3 10.58 2.24 -3.51
C MET A 3 11.89 1.93 -4.25
N GLN A 4 11.84 1.08 -5.28
CA GLN A 4 12.99 0.78 -6.15
C GLN A 4 13.40 1.99 -6.99
N VAL A 5 12.42 2.71 -7.54
CA VAL A 5 12.64 3.94 -8.32
C VAL A 5 13.30 5.02 -7.45
N LEU A 6 12.77 5.24 -6.24
CA LEU A 6 13.29 6.25 -5.32
C LEU A 6 14.69 5.90 -4.80
N ALA A 7 14.92 4.62 -4.45
CA ALA A 7 16.24 4.15 -4.08
C ALA A 7 17.25 4.30 -5.23
N ALA A 8 16.86 3.95 -6.46
CA ALA A 8 17.72 4.12 -7.65
C ALA A 8 18.00 5.60 -7.96
N ALA A 9 17.08 6.50 -7.64
CA ALA A 9 17.30 7.95 -7.71
C ALA A 9 18.28 8.46 -6.66
N GLY A 10 18.66 7.64 -5.66
CA GLY A 10 19.55 8.01 -4.57
C GLY A 10 18.87 8.54 -3.32
N LEU A 11 17.54 8.41 -3.21
CA LEU A 11 16.87 8.73 -1.95
C LEU A 11 17.14 7.63 -0.91
N PRO A 12 17.47 7.98 0.32
CA PRO A 12 17.56 7.01 1.41
C PRO A 12 16.18 6.40 1.67
N VAL A 13 16.15 5.08 1.89
CA VAL A 13 14.93 4.29 2.05
C VAL A 13 14.90 3.66 3.43
N ILE A 14 13.77 3.79 4.13
CA ILE A 14 13.51 3.06 5.36
C ILE A 14 12.74 1.80 5.03
N GLY A 15 13.29 0.65 5.39
CA GLY A 15 12.74 -0.67 5.16
C GLY A 15 13.66 -1.55 4.34
N GLU A 16 13.65 -2.83 4.65
CA GLU A 16 14.44 -3.83 3.94
C GLU A 16 13.72 -4.34 2.71
N ALA A 17 14.49 -4.59 1.65
CA ALA A 17 13.94 -5.19 0.43
C ALA A 17 13.24 -6.52 0.73
N PHE A 18 13.82 -7.33 1.63
CA PHE A 18 13.27 -8.59 2.09
C PHE A 18 13.41 -8.67 3.61
N PRO A 19 12.41 -8.26 4.39
CA PRO A 19 12.41 -8.40 5.83
C PRO A 19 12.64 -9.87 6.25
N GLY A 20 13.41 -10.10 7.32
CA GLY A 20 13.98 -11.39 7.68
C GLY A 20 12.99 -12.55 7.86
N ASN A 21 11.74 -12.25 8.17
CA ASN A 21 10.67 -13.24 8.37
C ASN A 21 9.92 -13.61 7.08
N TRP A 22 10.26 -13.00 5.96
CA TRP A 22 9.58 -13.25 4.68
C TRP A 22 10.29 -14.38 3.94
N GLY A 23 9.77 -15.57 4.07
CA GLY A 23 10.34 -16.77 3.46
C GLY A 23 10.44 -16.71 1.94
N GLU A 24 11.14 -17.67 1.35
CA GLU A 24 11.38 -17.79 -0.10
C GLU A 24 10.10 -17.73 -0.94
N SER A 25 8.97 -18.20 -0.40
CA SER A 25 7.66 -18.17 -1.09
C SER A 25 7.18 -16.76 -1.42
N LEU A 26 7.42 -15.78 -0.54
CA LEU A 26 7.03 -14.39 -0.79
C LEU A 26 7.99 -13.66 -1.73
N ARG A 27 9.26 -14.09 -1.80
CA ARG A 27 10.21 -13.62 -2.83
C ARG A 27 9.71 -13.92 -4.25
N ALA A 28 9.01 -15.03 -4.45
CA ALA A 28 8.39 -15.34 -5.73
C ALA A 28 7.28 -14.37 -6.14
N ALA A 29 6.59 -13.74 -5.16
CA ALA A 29 5.56 -12.75 -5.42
C ALA A 29 6.15 -11.38 -5.83
N ASN A 30 7.33 -11.03 -5.28
CA ASN A 30 8.05 -9.80 -5.64
C ASN A 30 9.57 -10.01 -5.54
N PRO A 31 10.23 -10.48 -6.60
CA PRO A 31 11.67 -10.79 -6.59
C PRO A 31 12.57 -9.57 -6.42
N HIS A 32 12.02 -8.37 -6.53
CA HIS A 32 12.75 -7.10 -6.42
C HIS A 32 12.60 -6.40 -5.07
N GLY A 33 11.94 -7.06 -4.11
CA GLY A 33 11.81 -6.57 -2.74
C GLY A 33 10.55 -5.78 -2.45
N PHE A 34 10.15 -5.88 -1.20
CA PHE A 34 8.95 -5.21 -0.67
C PHE A 34 9.25 -3.86 -0.04
N TYR A 35 10.45 -3.66 0.49
CA TYR A 35 10.89 -2.44 1.18
C TYR A 35 9.96 -2.09 2.34
N GLU A 36 9.68 -3.05 3.19
CA GLU A 36 8.77 -2.89 4.31
C GLU A 36 9.54 -2.79 5.65
N SER A 37 8.97 -2.03 6.55
CA SER A 37 9.38 -1.89 7.94
C SER A 37 8.14 -1.88 8.83
N LEU A 38 8.30 -1.81 10.15
CA LEU A 38 7.18 -1.60 11.07
C LEU A 38 6.35 -0.36 10.69
N LEU A 39 6.99 0.66 10.11
CA LEU A 39 6.34 1.90 9.68
C LEU A 39 5.35 1.71 8.52
N ARG A 40 5.26 0.52 7.90
CA ARG A 40 4.22 0.22 6.90
C ARG A 40 2.80 0.45 7.44
N HIS A 41 2.63 0.36 8.76
CA HIS A 41 1.36 0.61 9.45
C HIS A 41 1.14 2.08 9.84
N GLY A 42 2.08 2.97 9.50
CA GLY A 42 2.07 4.40 9.82
C GLY A 42 3.03 4.76 10.94
N VAL A 43 3.27 6.07 11.12
CA VAL A 43 4.09 6.63 12.19
C VAL A 43 3.17 7.29 13.21
N TYR A 44 2.85 6.59 14.28
CA TYR A 44 1.92 7.01 15.32
C TYR A 44 2.21 6.27 16.64
N TRP A 45 1.46 6.51 17.69
CA TRP A 45 1.75 6.05 19.05
C TRP A 45 1.95 4.53 19.24
N ARG A 46 1.48 3.67 18.30
CA ARG A 46 1.73 2.22 18.35
C ARG A 46 3.02 1.78 17.65
N THR A 47 3.57 2.62 16.79
CA THR A 47 4.77 2.31 16.00
C THR A 47 5.92 3.25 16.33
N ASN A 48 5.64 4.35 17.02
CA ASN A 48 6.64 5.34 17.43
C ASN A 48 6.26 5.89 18.81
N PRO A 49 6.99 5.51 19.89
CA PRO A 49 8.25 4.75 19.90
C PRO A 49 8.10 3.31 19.39
N HIS A 50 9.23 2.71 18.97
CA HIS A 50 9.24 1.32 18.52
C HIS A 50 8.78 0.40 19.68
N PRO A 51 7.78 -0.48 19.46
CA PRO A 51 7.13 -1.20 20.55
C PRO A 51 8.03 -2.17 21.31
N VAL A 52 9.11 -2.65 20.68
CA VAL A 52 10.05 -3.60 21.30
C VAL A 52 11.27 -2.88 21.88
N THR A 53 11.91 -1.97 21.10
CA THR A 53 13.16 -1.32 21.51
C THR A 53 12.94 -0.03 22.29
N GLY A 54 11.77 0.58 22.21
CA GLY A 54 11.47 1.88 22.81
C GLY A 54 12.13 3.06 22.07
N GLU A 55 12.83 2.81 20.97
CA GLU A 55 13.48 3.86 20.18
C GLU A 55 12.43 4.77 19.54
N PHE A 56 12.72 6.07 19.56
CA PHE A 56 11.83 7.10 19.02
C PHE A 56 12.42 7.66 17.73
N ILE A 57 11.61 7.67 16.67
CA ILE A 57 11.98 8.32 15.41
C ILE A 57 11.47 9.75 15.45
N LEU A 58 12.40 10.71 15.34
CA LEU A 58 12.05 12.13 15.22
C LEU A 58 11.87 12.51 13.75
N PRO A 59 10.99 13.46 13.41
CA PRO A 59 10.76 13.90 12.04
C PRO A 59 12.04 14.36 11.32
N GLU A 60 12.96 14.98 12.06
CA GLU A 60 14.24 15.47 11.55
C GLU A 60 15.15 14.33 11.09
N GLN A 61 15.10 13.19 11.78
CA GLN A 61 15.93 12.01 11.49
C GLN A 61 15.48 11.33 10.18
N VAL A 62 14.20 11.40 9.84
CA VAL A 62 13.64 10.77 8.64
C VAL A 62 13.37 11.75 7.51
N ARG A 63 13.79 12.99 7.67
CA ARG A 63 13.68 13.99 6.61
C ARG A 63 14.32 13.47 5.33
N ARG A 64 13.59 13.59 4.19
CA ARG A 64 14.02 13.12 2.88
C ARG A 64 14.21 11.60 2.74
N HIS A 65 13.70 10.81 3.67
CA HIS A 65 13.66 9.35 3.52
C HIS A 65 12.36 8.90 2.86
N ALA A 66 12.49 7.93 1.95
CA ALA A 66 11.35 7.25 1.39
C ALA A 66 10.93 6.10 2.31
N VAL A 67 9.66 6.09 2.71
CA VAL A 67 9.07 5.05 3.55
C VAL A 67 7.85 4.47 2.86
N LYS A 68 7.77 3.14 2.75
CA LYS A 68 6.56 2.46 2.27
C LYS A 68 5.56 2.38 3.41
N ILE A 69 4.40 2.98 3.19
CA ILE A 69 3.28 2.96 4.15
C ILE A 69 2.03 2.49 3.40
N PHE A 70 1.25 1.59 4.00
CA PHE A 70 -0.07 1.22 3.47
C PHE A 70 -1.06 2.36 3.69
N ILE A 71 -2.08 2.47 2.87
CA ILE A 71 -3.05 3.57 2.95
C ILE A 71 -3.65 3.73 4.35
N PRO A 72 -4.09 2.67 5.05
CA PRO A 72 -4.56 2.79 6.44
C PRO A 72 -3.49 3.34 7.39
N GLY A 73 -2.23 3.04 7.13
CA GLY A 73 -1.09 3.59 7.87
C GLY A 73 -0.88 5.08 7.61
N VAL A 74 -1.02 5.54 6.37
CA VAL A 74 -0.94 6.98 6.03
C VAL A 74 -2.00 7.77 6.81
N ILE A 75 -3.24 7.27 6.85
CA ILE A 75 -4.35 7.89 7.58
C ILE A 75 -4.06 8.01 9.08
N ARG A 76 -3.35 7.03 9.67
CA ARG A 76 -2.96 7.02 11.10
C ARG A 76 -1.70 7.82 11.39
N THR A 77 -0.86 8.06 10.38
CA THR A 77 0.43 8.74 10.55
C THR A 77 0.23 10.17 11.04
N ASP A 78 0.97 10.55 12.08
CA ASP A 78 0.98 11.92 12.58
C ASP A 78 1.40 12.90 11.48
N ARG A 79 0.68 14.01 11.37
CA ARG A 79 0.83 14.99 10.28
C ARG A 79 2.27 15.49 10.11
N VAL A 80 3.04 15.54 11.19
CA VAL A 80 4.42 16.01 11.21
C VAL A 80 5.38 15.13 10.36
N TYR A 81 5.03 13.86 10.15
CA TYR A 81 5.79 12.94 9.30
C TYR A 81 5.36 12.92 7.83
N LEU A 82 4.27 13.61 7.50
CA LEU A 82 3.75 13.66 6.12
C LEU A 82 4.21 14.94 5.42
N ASP A 83 5.35 14.88 4.76
CA ASP A 83 5.83 15.97 3.91
C ASP A 83 5.21 15.83 2.51
N ARG A 84 5.54 14.76 1.78
CA ARG A 84 4.98 14.43 0.47
C ARG A 84 4.56 12.98 0.41
N VAL A 85 3.35 12.73 -0.04
CA VAL A 85 2.78 11.38 -0.15
C VAL A 85 2.60 11.03 -1.62
N LEU A 86 3.38 10.07 -2.10
CA LEU A 86 3.23 9.49 -3.44
C LEU A 86 2.37 8.23 -3.34
N VAL A 87 1.19 8.26 -3.91
CA VAL A 87 0.25 7.14 -3.93
C VAL A 87 0.28 6.47 -5.29
N SER A 88 0.46 5.15 -5.31
CA SER A 88 0.40 4.35 -6.53
C SER A 88 -0.87 3.54 -6.55
N VAL A 89 -1.78 3.84 -7.48
CA VAL A 89 -3.06 3.17 -7.58
C VAL A 89 -3.10 2.27 -8.81
N ARG A 90 -3.46 1.02 -8.62
CA ARG A 90 -3.79 0.06 -9.68
C ARG A 90 -5.28 0.06 -9.94
N SER A 91 -5.71 -0.47 -11.10
CA SER A 91 -7.12 -0.79 -11.27
C SER A 91 -7.55 -1.80 -10.19
N TRP A 92 -8.77 -1.65 -9.70
CA TRP A 92 -9.28 -2.51 -8.63
C TRP A 92 -9.29 -4.00 -9.05
N ARG A 93 -9.52 -4.32 -10.33
CA ARG A 93 -9.46 -5.70 -10.85
C ARG A 93 -8.05 -6.29 -10.81
N GLU A 94 -7.02 -5.51 -11.12
CA GLU A 94 -5.65 -5.98 -11.01
C GLU A 94 -5.19 -6.08 -9.54
N TYR A 95 -5.67 -5.17 -8.70
CA TYR A 95 -5.47 -5.25 -7.27
C TYR A 95 -6.07 -6.54 -6.71
N GLU A 96 -7.34 -6.83 -7.05
CA GLU A 96 -8.04 -8.05 -6.65
C GLU A 96 -7.25 -9.31 -7.07
N ALA A 97 -6.90 -9.43 -8.34
CA ALA A 97 -6.15 -10.58 -8.85
C ALA A 97 -4.78 -10.74 -8.15
N SER A 98 -4.12 -9.62 -7.86
CA SER A 98 -2.83 -9.61 -7.17
C SER A 98 -2.97 -10.03 -5.71
N LEU A 99 -4.00 -9.55 -5.02
CA LEU A 99 -4.24 -9.83 -3.61
C LEU A 99 -4.70 -11.28 -3.40
N LEU A 100 -5.60 -11.78 -4.24
CA LEU A 100 -6.02 -13.19 -4.20
C LEU A 100 -4.83 -14.14 -4.39
N ARG A 101 -3.91 -13.81 -5.29
CA ARG A 101 -2.67 -14.59 -5.46
C ARG A 101 -1.80 -14.54 -4.20
N LEU A 102 -1.66 -13.36 -3.58
CA LEU A 102 -0.89 -13.23 -2.34
C LEU A 102 -1.53 -14.07 -1.23
N HIS A 103 -2.84 -13.97 -1.05
CA HIS A 103 -3.58 -14.78 -0.09
C HIS A 103 -3.37 -16.29 -0.28
N ALA A 104 -3.40 -16.76 -1.54
CA ALA A 104 -3.14 -18.16 -1.83
C ALA A 104 -1.71 -18.61 -1.43
N LEU A 105 -0.71 -17.74 -1.63
CA LEU A 105 0.67 -18.01 -1.20
C LEU A 105 0.80 -18.02 0.33
N GLU A 106 0.16 -17.09 1.02
CA GLU A 106 0.13 -17.04 2.49
C GLU A 106 -0.58 -18.25 3.09
N ASP A 107 -1.71 -18.65 2.51
CA ASP A 107 -2.46 -19.83 2.97
C ASP A 107 -1.69 -21.12 2.74
N ALA A 108 -1.02 -21.27 1.60
CA ALA A 108 -0.12 -22.40 1.31
C ALA A 108 1.07 -22.43 2.30
N TYR A 109 1.62 -21.27 2.64
CA TYR A 109 2.68 -21.18 3.64
C TYR A 109 2.16 -21.58 5.03
N ARG A 110 1.03 -21.04 5.46
CA ARG A 110 0.39 -21.32 6.76
C ARG A 110 0.06 -22.80 6.88
N ALA A 111 -0.55 -23.41 5.88
CA ALA A 111 -0.86 -24.85 5.88
C ALA A 111 0.38 -25.71 6.11
N ARG A 112 1.57 -25.25 5.71
CA ARG A 112 2.85 -25.95 5.91
C ARG A 112 3.41 -25.75 7.32
N VAL A 113 3.37 -24.52 7.86
CA VAL A 113 4.03 -24.17 9.14
C VAL A 113 3.12 -24.34 10.35
N ALA A 114 1.81 -24.21 10.17
CA ALA A 114 0.79 -24.36 11.22
C ALA A 114 -0.42 -25.17 10.68
N PRO A 115 -0.25 -26.48 10.44
CA PRO A 115 -1.31 -27.30 9.89
C PRO A 115 -2.52 -27.35 10.84
N GLY A 116 -3.71 -27.11 10.28
CA GLY A 116 -4.97 -27.06 11.03
C GLY A 116 -5.37 -25.65 11.53
N GLN A 117 -4.53 -24.66 11.43
CA GLN A 117 -4.91 -23.28 11.75
C GLN A 117 -5.75 -22.69 10.60
N ALA A 118 -6.91 -22.12 10.94
CA ALA A 118 -7.78 -21.48 9.95
C ALA A 118 -7.12 -20.22 9.35
N ALA A 119 -7.44 -19.94 8.09
CA ALA A 119 -7.04 -18.66 7.49
C ALA A 119 -7.77 -17.50 8.21
N PRO A 120 -7.08 -16.36 8.42
CA PRO A 120 -7.72 -15.20 9.05
C PRO A 120 -8.84 -14.66 8.15
N PRO A 121 -9.90 -14.09 8.74
CA PRO A 121 -10.92 -13.41 7.95
C PRO A 121 -10.30 -12.25 7.17
N ARG A 122 -10.62 -12.17 5.89
CA ARG A 122 -10.12 -11.14 4.99
C ARG A 122 -11.28 -10.34 4.42
N MET A 123 -11.06 -9.06 4.21
CA MET A 123 -11.98 -8.24 3.43
C MET A 123 -11.93 -8.69 1.96
N PRO A 124 -13.06 -8.74 1.24
CA PRO A 124 -13.04 -8.93 -0.21
C PRO A 124 -12.16 -7.87 -0.89
N PRO A 125 -11.25 -8.25 -1.80
CA PRO A 125 -10.24 -7.33 -2.32
C PRO A 125 -10.79 -6.06 -2.98
N ALA A 126 -11.92 -6.15 -3.67
CA ALA A 126 -12.56 -4.98 -4.28
C ALA A 126 -13.09 -3.99 -3.22
N LEU A 127 -13.63 -4.51 -2.10
CA LEU A 127 -14.06 -3.69 -0.97
C LEU A 127 -12.87 -3.08 -0.23
N GLU A 128 -11.78 -3.82 -0.08
CA GLU A 128 -10.53 -3.32 0.51
C GLU A 128 -9.94 -2.19 -0.35
N TRP A 129 -9.85 -2.39 -1.68
CA TRP A 129 -9.42 -1.35 -2.60
C TRP A 129 -10.27 -0.08 -2.49
N TRP A 130 -11.59 -0.24 -2.42
CA TRP A 130 -12.52 0.87 -2.25
C TRP A 130 -12.29 1.58 -0.93
N ASP A 131 -12.31 0.85 0.17
CA ASP A 131 -12.22 1.41 1.52
C ASP A 131 -10.92 2.21 1.73
N GLU A 132 -9.79 1.65 1.29
CA GLU A 132 -8.50 2.30 1.38
C GLU A 132 -8.43 3.58 0.53
N ASN A 133 -8.75 3.50 -0.76
CA ASN A 133 -8.61 4.63 -1.66
C ASN A 133 -9.62 5.74 -1.37
N PHE A 134 -10.87 5.41 -1.05
CA PHE A 134 -11.86 6.39 -0.63
C PHE A 134 -11.49 7.02 0.72
N GLY A 135 -11.03 6.22 1.68
CA GLY A 135 -10.51 6.69 2.95
C GLY A 135 -9.38 7.70 2.80
N LEU A 136 -8.42 7.42 1.89
CA LEU A 136 -7.33 8.34 1.57
C LEU A 136 -7.84 9.67 0.99
N ILE A 137 -8.78 9.64 0.05
CA ILE A 137 -9.36 10.89 -0.53
C ILE A 137 -10.02 11.73 0.55
N ARG A 138 -10.75 11.11 1.47
CA ARG A 138 -11.35 11.82 2.62
C ARG A 138 -10.29 12.40 3.55
N ASP A 139 -9.25 11.64 3.83
CA ASP A 139 -8.14 12.08 4.67
C ASP A 139 -7.39 13.27 4.06
N LEU A 140 -7.13 13.22 2.75
CA LEU A 140 -6.56 14.34 1.99
C LEU A 140 -7.42 15.60 2.05
N ALA A 141 -8.73 15.46 1.93
CA ALA A 141 -9.67 16.59 2.00
C ALA A 141 -9.64 17.29 3.38
N VAL A 142 -9.42 16.51 4.46
CA VAL A 142 -9.38 17.02 5.83
C VAL A 142 -8.00 17.55 6.20
N ARG A 143 -6.95 16.72 6.03
CA ARG A 143 -5.59 17.01 6.53
C ARG A 143 -4.72 17.80 5.56
N ARG A 144 -5.05 17.87 4.28
CA ARG A 144 -4.45 18.73 3.24
C ARG A 144 -2.92 18.66 3.16
N TYR A 145 -2.33 17.49 3.27
CA TYR A 145 -0.90 17.31 3.00
C TYR A 145 -0.63 17.22 1.50
N ALA A 146 0.61 17.49 1.10
CA ALA A 146 1.01 17.36 -0.29
C ALA A 146 0.93 15.89 -0.74
N CYS A 147 0.09 15.61 -1.73
CA CYS A 147 -0.13 14.27 -2.24
C CYS A 147 -0.11 14.27 -3.77
N HIS A 148 0.56 13.28 -4.34
CA HIS A 148 0.50 12.96 -5.76
C HIS A 148 -0.05 11.56 -5.94
N VAL A 149 -1.20 11.45 -6.59
CA VAL A 149 -1.82 10.17 -6.90
C VAL A 149 -1.41 9.79 -8.33
N GLN A 150 -0.71 8.67 -8.47
CA GLN A 150 -0.18 8.18 -9.73
C GLN A 150 -0.81 6.84 -10.11
N ALA A 151 -1.42 6.77 -11.28
CA ALA A 151 -1.85 5.50 -11.84
C ALA A 151 -0.63 4.59 -12.11
N TYR A 152 -0.68 3.36 -11.60
CA TYR A 152 0.39 2.39 -11.76
C TYR A 152 0.68 2.08 -13.24
N ASP A 153 -0.37 1.94 -14.05
CA ASP A 153 -0.28 1.65 -15.48
C ASP A 153 0.46 2.75 -16.25
N ALA A 154 0.19 4.01 -15.95
CA ALA A 154 0.85 5.13 -16.60
C ALA A 154 2.35 5.17 -16.27
N ALA A 155 2.72 4.84 -15.02
CA ALA A 155 4.13 4.76 -14.63
C ALA A 155 4.88 3.63 -15.35
N LEU A 156 4.21 2.52 -15.65
CA LEU A 156 4.80 1.42 -16.43
C LEU A 156 4.87 1.71 -17.92
N ALA A 157 3.85 2.39 -18.47
CA ALA A 157 3.76 2.67 -19.89
C ALA A 157 4.75 3.77 -20.34
N GLU A 158 4.90 4.80 -19.51
CA GLU A 158 5.68 5.98 -19.84
C GLU A 158 6.66 6.38 -18.73
N PRO A 159 7.57 5.49 -18.31
CA PRO A 159 8.48 5.78 -17.20
C PRO A 159 9.36 7.01 -17.45
N ALA A 160 9.78 7.23 -18.70
CA ALA A 160 10.60 8.39 -19.10
C ALA A 160 9.88 9.74 -18.92
N THR A 161 8.55 9.74 -18.92
CA THR A 161 7.73 10.94 -18.67
C THR A 161 7.35 11.07 -17.21
N VAL A 162 6.92 9.96 -16.61
CA VAL A 162 6.35 9.96 -15.25
C VAL A 162 7.40 10.10 -14.17
N VAL A 163 8.52 9.37 -14.26
CA VAL A 163 9.54 9.36 -13.20
C VAL A 163 10.18 10.73 -13.00
N PRO A 164 10.65 11.45 -14.05
CA PRO A 164 11.23 12.78 -13.88
C PRO A 164 10.24 13.78 -13.26
N ARG A 165 8.96 13.72 -13.66
CA ARG A 165 7.90 14.58 -13.13
C ARG A 165 7.70 14.34 -11.63
N ILE A 166 7.69 13.08 -11.19
CA ILE A 166 7.55 12.73 -9.78
C ILE A 166 8.77 13.17 -8.98
N LEU A 167 10.00 12.93 -9.45
CA LEU A 167 11.21 13.38 -8.78
C LEU A 167 11.26 14.91 -8.65
N ALA A 168 10.88 15.64 -9.71
CA ALA A 168 10.77 17.09 -9.66
C ALA A 168 9.72 17.56 -8.65
N TRP A 169 8.55 16.89 -8.59
CA TRP A 169 7.51 17.19 -7.60
C TRP A 169 7.98 16.90 -6.17
N LEU A 170 8.75 15.83 -5.95
CA LEU A 170 9.39 15.55 -4.66
C LEU A 170 10.45 16.60 -4.28
N GLY A 171 10.91 17.41 -5.22
CA GLY A 171 12.01 18.35 -5.01
C GLY A 171 13.38 17.66 -5.01
N GLU A 172 13.45 16.46 -5.56
CA GLU A 172 14.66 15.63 -5.60
C GLU A 172 15.24 15.59 -7.03
N GLY A 173 16.54 15.89 -7.16
CA GLY A 173 17.26 15.79 -8.44
C GLY A 173 17.63 14.35 -8.77
N GLY A 174 18.39 13.72 -7.94
CA GLY A 174 18.81 12.33 -8.01
C GLY A 174 19.31 11.82 -9.37
N ASP A 175 19.57 10.52 -9.46
CA ASP A 175 19.87 9.85 -10.73
C ASP A 175 18.57 9.46 -11.46
N VAL A 176 18.09 10.37 -12.29
CA VAL A 176 16.87 10.19 -13.08
C VAL A 176 16.98 9.00 -14.04
N ALA A 177 18.15 8.76 -14.62
CA ALA A 177 18.36 7.66 -15.57
C ALA A 177 18.28 6.31 -14.87
N ALA A 178 18.93 6.17 -13.72
CA ALA A 178 18.83 4.96 -12.88
C ALA A 178 17.39 4.75 -12.36
N ALA A 179 16.70 5.82 -11.97
CA ALA A 179 15.32 5.77 -11.53
C ALA A 179 14.37 5.26 -12.64
N ILE A 180 14.51 5.74 -13.87
CA ILE A 180 13.73 5.25 -15.03
C ILE A 180 14.04 3.76 -15.29
N ALA A 181 15.32 3.38 -15.27
CA ALA A 181 15.75 2.00 -15.49
C ALA A 181 15.26 1.02 -14.40
N ALA A 182 14.92 1.55 -13.21
CA ALA A 182 14.35 0.75 -12.13
C ALA A 182 12.86 0.40 -12.34
N VAL A 183 12.17 1.05 -13.27
CA VAL A 183 10.81 0.66 -13.67
C VAL A 183 10.90 -0.56 -14.58
N ARG A 184 10.21 -1.64 -14.19
CA ARG A 184 10.26 -2.95 -14.86
C ARG A 184 8.88 -3.40 -15.29
N PRO A 185 8.43 -3.04 -16.50
CA PRO A 185 7.13 -3.45 -17.02
C PRO A 185 6.96 -4.99 -17.11
N GLU A 186 8.06 -5.70 -17.35
CA GLU A 186 8.10 -7.16 -17.42
C GLU A 186 7.79 -7.84 -16.07
N ALA A 187 8.02 -7.17 -14.96
CA ALA A 187 7.69 -7.66 -13.62
C ALA A 187 6.18 -7.61 -13.30
N ARG A 188 5.37 -7.06 -14.20
CA ARG A 188 3.91 -7.04 -14.06
C ARG A 188 3.35 -8.45 -14.27
N THR A 189 2.95 -9.11 -13.19
CA THR A 189 2.43 -10.48 -13.20
C THR A 189 0.94 -10.56 -13.51
N GLN A 190 0.18 -9.47 -13.28
CA GLN A 190 -1.25 -9.39 -13.53
C GLN A 190 -1.54 -8.44 -14.68
N ARG A 191 -2.27 -8.92 -15.70
CA ARG A 191 -2.70 -8.11 -16.84
C ARG A 191 -4.22 -8.05 -16.87
N ARG A 192 -4.80 -6.93 -17.34
CA ARG A 192 -6.26 -6.74 -17.46
C ARG A 192 -7.00 -7.89 -18.15
N SER A 193 -6.38 -8.52 -19.15
CA SER A 193 -6.98 -9.65 -19.89
C SER A 193 -7.09 -10.94 -19.08
N GLN A 194 -6.30 -11.09 -18.01
CA GLN A 194 -6.36 -12.27 -17.14
C GLN A 194 -7.36 -12.09 -16.01
N ALA A 195 -7.68 -10.85 -15.66
CA ALA A 195 -8.67 -10.51 -14.64
C ALA A 195 -10.12 -10.62 -15.13
N ALA A 196 -10.35 -10.86 -16.43
CA ALA A 196 -11.69 -10.99 -17.02
C ALA A 196 -12.31 -12.40 -16.89
N GLY A 197 -11.56 -13.38 -16.36
CA GLY A 197 -12.08 -14.71 -16.07
C GLY A 197 -12.53 -14.82 -14.62
N GLU A 198 -13.81 -15.16 -14.41
CA GLU A 198 -14.45 -15.48 -13.12
C GLU A 198 -13.95 -14.61 -11.95
N SER A 199 -14.35 -13.35 -11.92
CA SER A 199 -14.03 -12.48 -10.82
C SER A 199 -14.78 -12.87 -9.56
N ALA A 200 -14.04 -12.95 -8.44
CA ALA A 200 -14.59 -13.15 -7.11
C ALA A 200 -15.54 -11.99 -6.67
N HIS A 201 -15.63 -10.92 -7.47
CA HIS A 201 -16.52 -9.78 -7.21
C HIS A 201 -17.97 -10.00 -7.70
N GLY A 202 -18.36 -11.25 -8.02
CA GLY A 202 -19.73 -11.59 -8.45
C GLY A 202 -20.87 -11.12 -7.52
N GLU A 203 -20.53 -10.47 -6.43
CA GLU A 203 -21.48 -9.95 -5.43
C GLU A 203 -21.64 -8.42 -5.43
N LEU A 204 -20.77 -7.66 -6.15
CA LEU A 204 -20.90 -6.20 -6.14
C LEU A 204 -21.99 -5.74 -7.13
N PRO A 205 -22.92 -4.86 -6.69
CA PRO A 205 -23.90 -4.26 -7.57
C PRO A 205 -23.26 -3.52 -8.75
N GLY A 206 -23.87 -3.59 -9.94
CA GLY A 206 -23.32 -2.99 -11.16
C GLY A 206 -23.03 -1.49 -11.04
N HIS A 207 -23.84 -0.74 -10.29
CA HIS A 207 -23.61 0.69 -10.07
C HIS A 207 -22.39 0.94 -9.18
N VAL A 208 -22.09 0.06 -8.22
CA VAL A 208 -20.85 0.11 -7.41
C VAL A 208 -19.65 -0.12 -8.32
N VAL A 209 -19.67 -1.19 -9.12
CA VAL A 209 -18.62 -1.50 -10.10
C VAL A 209 -18.34 -0.31 -11.01
N ALA A 210 -19.40 0.34 -11.53
CA ALA A 210 -19.25 1.53 -12.37
C ALA A 210 -18.53 2.68 -11.66
N VAL A 211 -18.81 2.90 -10.37
CA VAL A 211 -18.14 3.95 -9.58
C VAL A 211 -16.67 3.61 -9.33
N LEU A 212 -16.32 2.34 -9.06
CA LEU A 212 -14.92 1.92 -8.94
C LEU A 212 -14.14 2.16 -10.24
N ASP A 213 -14.75 1.83 -11.38
CA ASP A 213 -14.15 2.04 -12.69
C ASP A 213 -13.97 3.52 -13.01
N ASP A 214 -14.98 4.35 -12.77
CA ASP A 214 -14.91 5.79 -12.99
C ASP A 214 -13.89 6.47 -12.08
N PHE A 215 -13.79 6.03 -10.82
CA PHE A 215 -12.79 6.54 -9.89
C PHE A 215 -11.37 6.22 -10.38
N HIS A 216 -11.12 4.98 -10.80
CA HIS A 216 -9.82 4.62 -11.37
C HIS A 216 -9.54 5.39 -12.67
N ALA A 217 -10.52 5.56 -13.54
CA ALA A 217 -10.39 6.33 -14.78
C ALA A 217 -10.02 7.81 -14.50
N ALA A 218 -10.62 8.43 -13.48
CA ALA A 218 -10.27 9.79 -13.06
C ALA A 218 -8.82 9.91 -12.58
N ILE A 219 -8.32 8.88 -11.85
CA ILE A 219 -6.90 8.83 -11.43
C ILE A 219 -5.98 8.71 -12.67
N VAL A 220 -6.36 7.89 -13.64
CA VAL A 220 -5.58 7.73 -14.89
C VAL A 220 -5.55 9.04 -15.69
N ALA A 221 -6.68 9.75 -15.77
CA ALA A 221 -6.76 11.05 -16.45
C ALA A 221 -5.93 12.14 -15.74
N GLY A 222 -5.77 12.05 -14.40
CA GLY A 222 -4.97 13.01 -13.63
C GLY A 222 -5.60 14.40 -13.51
N GLU A 223 -6.88 14.55 -13.86
CA GLU A 223 -7.60 15.82 -13.88
C GLU A 223 -8.32 16.14 -12.55
N GLY A 224 -8.17 15.26 -11.57
CA GLY A 224 -8.86 15.36 -10.29
C GLY A 224 -10.24 14.70 -10.31
N LEU A 225 -11.00 14.88 -9.22
CA LEU A 225 -12.32 14.26 -9.07
C LEU A 225 -13.41 15.30 -9.27
N GLU A 226 -14.23 15.08 -10.30
CA GLU A 226 -15.39 15.93 -10.55
C GLU A 226 -16.45 15.81 -9.43
N ARG A 227 -17.23 16.90 -9.23
CA ARG A 227 -18.29 16.92 -8.21
C ARG A 227 -19.31 15.81 -8.36
N GLY A 228 -19.70 15.48 -9.62
CA GLY A 228 -20.64 14.40 -9.92
C GLY A 228 -20.10 13.03 -9.50
N LEU A 229 -18.83 12.75 -9.79
CA LEU A 229 -18.18 11.52 -9.37
C LEU A 229 -18.07 11.46 -7.83
N MET A 230 -17.66 12.54 -7.19
CA MET A 230 -17.61 12.61 -5.71
C MET A 230 -18.97 12.35 -5.06
N ALA A 231 -20.06 12.86 -5.62
CA ALA A 231 -21.40 12.59 -5.11
C ALA A 231 -21.76 11.09 -5.22
N ARG A 232 -21.46 10.45 -6.35
CA ARG A 232 -21.67 9.00 -6.52
C ARG A 232 -20.77 8.18 -5.59
N MET A 233 -19.52 8.56 -5.43
CA MET A 233 -18.59 7.93 -4.48
C MET A 233 -19.11 7.99 -3.05
N ASN A 234 -19.64 9.14 -2.61
CA ASN A 234 -20.24 9.29 -1.27
C ASN A 234 -21.48 8.41 -1.11
N ALA A 235 -22.32 8.27 -2.15
CA ALA A 235 -23.49 7.40 -2.11
C ALA A 235 -23.08 5.92 -1.98
N VAL A 236 -22.12 5.46 -2.78
CA VAL A 236 -21.56 4.11 -2.69
C VAL A 236 -20.92 3.87 -1.31
N GLN A 237 -20.20 4.83 -0.76
CA GLN A 237 -19.64 4.69 0.59
C GLN A 237 -20.71 4.52 1.65
N ALA A 238 -21.81 5.27 1.56
CA ALA A 238 -22.93 5.13 2.49
C ALA A 238 -23.61 3.76 2.39
N GLU A 239 -23.75 3.23 1.17
CA GLU A 239 -24.30 1.91 0.89
C GLU A 239 -23.39 0.79 1.44
N LEU A 240 -22.08 0.89 1.21
CA LEU A 240 -21.11 -0.13 1.62
C LEU A 240 -20.72 -0.05 3.10
N ALA A 241 -21.00 1.05 3.79
CA ALA A 241 -20.55 1.29 5.16
C ALA A 241 -20.89 0.15 6.14
N PRO A 242 -22.12 -0.44 6.14
CA PRO A 242 -22.44 -1.55 7.02
C PRO A 242 -21.57 -2.79 6.75
N THR A 243 -21.41 -3.17 5.48
CA THR A 243 -20.59 -4.31 5.06
C THR A 243 -19.12 -4.12 5.42
N LEU A 244 -18.57 -2.92 5.18
CA LEU A 244 -17.21 -2.59 5.56
C LEU A 244 -16.99 -2.64 7.08
N ALA A 245 -17.97 -2.18 7.87
CA ALA A 245 -17.91 -2.25 9.33
C ALA A 245 -17.88 -3.71 9.81
N GLU A 246 -18.75 -4.56 9.28
CA GLU A 246 -18.80 -5.99 9.61
C GLU A 246 -17.47 -6.70 9.31
N HIS A 247 -16.86 -6.45 8.14
CA HIS A 247 -15.56 -7.04 7.82
C HIS A 247 -14.44 -6.55 8.75
N ARG A 248 -14.44 -5.26 9.12
CA ARG A 248 -13.46 -4.73 10.08
C ARG A 248 -13.61 -5.32 11.48
N GLU A 249 -14.84 -5.50 11.94
CA GLU A 249 -15.13 -6.12 13.23
C GLU A 249 -14.67 -7.57 13.25
N ARG A 250 -14.94 -8.35 12.20
CA ARG A 250 -14.47 -9.74 12.07
C ARG A 250 -12.94 -9.81 12.09
N ALA A 251 -12.26 -8.92 11.36
CA ALA A 251 -10.80 -8.86 11.33
C ALA A 251 -10.23 -8.46 12.71
N ALA A 252 -10.87 -7.51 13.41
CA ALA A 252 -10.44 -7.09 14.73
C ALA A 252 -10.65 -8.21 15.79
N ALA A 253 -11.77 -8.95 15.71
CA ALA A 253 -12.04 -10.07 16.59
C ALA A 253 -11.01 -11.19 16.42
N ALA A 254 -10.64 -11.52 15.18
CA ALA A 254 -9.61 -12.52 14.89
C ALA A 254 -8.24 -12.08 15.40
N ALA A 255 -7.84 -10.81 15.18
CA ALA A 255 -6.58 -10.27 15.67
C ALA A 255 -6.52 -10.16 17.21
N GLY A 256 -7.66 -10.10 17.89
CA GLY A 256 -7.75 -10.11 19.36
C GLY A 256 -7.49 -11.50 19.95
N SER A 257 -7.93 -12.56 19.27
CA SER A 257 -7.70 -13.95 19.71
C SER A 257 -6.23 -14.39 19.54
N ASP A 258 -5.54 -13.89 18.50
CA ASP A 258 -4.15 -14.26 18.24
C ASP A 258 -3.16 -13.53 19.19
N ARG A 259 -3.59 -12.46 19.88
CA ARG A 259 -2.73 -11.66 20.79
C ARG A 259 -2.51 -12.27 22.16
N GLU A 260 -3.27 -13.28 22.54
CA GLU A 260 -3.05 -14.00 23.80
C GLU A 260 -1.93 -15.06 23.68
N ASP A 261 -1.55 -15.47 22.46
CA ASP A 261 -0.62 -16.59 22.24
C ASP A 261 0.70 -16.28 21.49
N GLU A 262 0.88 -15.09 20.88
CA GLU A 262 2.11 -14.79 20.13
C GLU A 262 2.70 -13.42 20.50
N ALA A 263 3.87 -13.44 21.12
CA ALA A 263 4.82 -12.33 21.00
C ALA A 263 5.15 -12.16 19.50
N GLU A 264 4.85 -10.99 18.91
CA GLU A 264 5.21 -10.69 17.51
C GLU A 264 6.67 -11.08 17.28
N PRO A 265 6.98 -11.79 16.18
CA PRO A 265 8.36 -12.08 15.84
C PRO A 265 9.13 -10.75 15.74
N ASP A 266 10.25 -10.71 16.40
CA ASP A 266 11.19 -9.60 16.43
C ASP A 266 11.59 -9.20 15.00
N ASP A 267 10.85 -8.28 14.41
CA ASP A 267 11.33 -7.45 13.31
C ASP A 267 12.38 -6.53 13.92
N GLY A 268 13.54 -7.10 14.27
CA GLY A 268 14.64 -6.35 14.86
C GLY A 268 14.82 -5.03 14.12
N PRO A 269 15.12 -3.93 14.80
CA PRO A 269 15.21 -2.62 14.16
C PRO A 269 16.12 -2.73 12.95
N SER A 270 15.67 -2.23 11.80
CA SER A 270 16.54 -2.10 10.63
C SER A 270 17.82 -1.36 11.07
N ALA A 271 18.94 -1.58 10.41
CA ALA A 271 20.23 -0.92 10.73
C ALA A 271 20.08 0.61 10.91
N VAL A 272 19.11 1.18 10.21
CA VAL A 272 18.67 2.57 10.28
C VAL A 272 18.21 2.97 11.70
N LEU A 273 17.55 2.09 12.44
CA LEU A 273 17.10 2.39 13.81
C LEU A 273 18.16 2.08 14.87
N ARG A 274 19.31 1.51 14.53
CA ARG A 274 20.41 1.20 15.45
C ARG A 274 21.47 2.29 15.58
N GLY A 275 21.18 3.52 15.20
CA GLY A 275 22.08 4.66 15.40
C GLY A 275 23.16 4.84 14.33
N GLU A 276 23.07 4.20 13.17
CA GLU A 276 23.98 4.45 12.02
C GLU A 276 23.63 5.75 11.26
N TRP A 277 23.08 6.72 11.98
CA TRP A 277 22.72 8.05 11.47
C TRP A 277 23.84 9.09 11.59
N ALA A 278 25.11 8.67 11.73
CA ALA A 278 26.24 9.59 11.77
C ALA A 278 26.81 9.84 10.37
#